data_52c7bf758ac17ec24523fe735a884aa2
#
_entry.id   52c7bf758ac17ec24523fe735a884aa2
#
_cell.length_a   1.000
_cell.length_b   1.000
_cell.length_c   1.000
_cell.angle_alpha   90.00
_cell.angle_beta   90.00
_cell.angle_gamma   90.00
#
_symmetry.space_group_name_H-M   'P 1'
#
loop_
_entity.id
_entity.type
_entity.pdbx_description
1 polymer ?
#
loop_
_entity_poly.entity_id
_entity_poly.type
_entity_poly.pdbx_seq_one_letter_code
_entity_poly.pdbx_strand_id
1 'polypeptide(L)'
;MDFSPDRETELFGVAPASAAVFVLRGGPGSEPHVGKSSNLRRRLQRLLGSPEGKSRKLNLRDRVREVEWTATGSDFESGLQLYKTLRREFPQTYSDRLRLRFAPLVKLILDNPYPRATVTTRISGRKSGAQYFGPFPTRVAAEKFANDSLDFFKMRRCTEDLNPDPAFPGCIYSEMKMCLAPCFKGCSDAEYAVEVGRVQEYFASGGQSLVREIEKMRDEASANLDFESAAALHIRLEKVREAMAQLPQIVRRLEDLNGLMIQPSAEKDSVALFKIAAGRICDPVGLNVASKSQSASPQVKPQSMEARINEVLAAVESPRLHSALEWMEHLALLKRWYYRTLKVGELFLTDNTGELPMRRVVRGVSCVFKGEKPVGDLSETAGDYWRFRAHEAGIGGE
;
A
#
# COMPACT_ATOMS: atom_id res chain seq x y z
N MET A 1 -22.97 -1.18 24.57
CA MET A 1 -24.21 -1.80 25.02
C MET A 1 -23.90 -2.69 26.21
N ASP A 2 -24.60 -2.46 27.32
CA ASP A 2 -24.45 -3.33 28.50
C ASP A 2 -25.03 -4.71 28.24
N PHE A 3 -24.35 -5.73 28.74
CA PHE A 3 -24.69 -7.13 28.55
C PHE A 3 -24.82 -7.83 29.89
N SER A 4 -25.90 -8.61 30.03
CA SER A 4 -26.07 -9.63 31.05
C SER A 4 -26.68 -10.89 30.39
N PRO A 5 -26.51 -12.07 30.99
CA PRO A 5 -27.08 -13.30 30.45
C PRO A 5 -28.59 -13.24 30.17
N ASP A 6 -29.34 -12.50 30.99
CA ASP A 6 -30.79 -12.34 30.85
C ASP A 6 -31.21 -11.44 29.68
N ARG A 7 -30.27 -10.62 29.15
CA ARG A 7 -30.52 -9.69 28.06
C ARG A 7 -29.94 -10.20 26.71
N GLU A 8 -29.56 -11.45 26.60
CA GLU A 8 -28.94 -12.01 25.38
C GLU A 8 -29.83 -11.86 24.15
N THR A 9 -31.15 -12.05 24.29
CA THR A 9 -32.11 -11.93 23.18
C THR A 9 -32.16 -10.50 22.62
N GLU A 10 -32.06 -9.50 23.48
CA GLU A 10 -32.01 -8.09 23.09
C GLU A 10 -30.72 -7.81 22.29
N LEU A 11 -29.54 -8.24 22.80
CA LEU A 11 -28.27 -8.08 22.12
C LEU A 11 -28.28 -8.74 20.73
N PHE A 12 -28.76 -9.98 20.64
CA PHE A 12 -28.80 -10.70 19.38
C PHE A 12 -29.81 -10.12 18.38
N GLY A 13 -30.87 -9.46 18.86
CA GLY A 13 -31.81 -8.71 18.03
C GLY A 13 -31.18 -7.48 17.36
N VAL A 14 -30.41 -6.71 18.13
CA VAL A 14 -29.79 -5.45 17.70
C VAL A 14 -28.48 -5.70 16.91
N ALA A 15 -27.70 -6.73 17.26
CA ALA A 15 -26.44 -7.02 16.58
C ALA A 15 -26.65 -7.31 15.09
N PRO A 16 -25.89 -6.64 14.18
CA PRO A 16 -26.06 -6.84 12.75
C PRO A 16 -25.58 -8.22 12.31
N ALA A 17 -26.28 -8.80 11.30
CA ALA A 17 -25.87 -10.03 10.62
C ALA A 17 -24.84 -9.77 9.50
N SER A 18 -24.01 -8.76 9.66
CA SER A 18 -22.97 -8.32 8.71
C SER A 18 -21.59 -8.30 9.37
N ALA A 19 -20.58 -7.94 8.57
CA ALA A 19 -19.21 -7.83 9.05
C ALA A 19 -19.05 -6.70 10.07
N ALA A 20 -18.26 -6.97 11.13
CA ALA A 20 -17.96 -5.98 12.16
C ALA A 20 -16.66 -6.33 12.90
N VAL A 21 -16.07 -5.31 13.51
CA VAL A 21 -15.08 -5.42 14.58
C VAL A 21 -15.78 -5.20 15.89
N PHE A 22 -15.46 -5.99 16.91
CA PHE A 22 -16.13 -5.96 18.20
C PHE A 22 -15.14 -6.05 19.36
N VAL A 23 -15.55 -5.47 20.49
CA VAL A 23 -14.87 -5.52 21.79
C VAL A 23 -15.84 -6.05 22.82
N LEU A 24 -15.45 -7.08 23.56
CA LEU A 24 -16.19 -7.60 24.70
C LEU A 24 -15.43 -7.24 25.99
N ARG A 25 -16.03 -6.45 26.83
CA ARG A 25 -15.43 -6.02 28.11
C ARG A 25 -16.06 -6.78 29.27
N GLY A 26 -15.23 -7.26 30.15
CA GLY A 26 -15.64 -7.87 31.40
C GLY A 26 -15.72 -6.87 32.57
N GLY A 27 -15.71 -7.38 33.81
CA GLY A 27 -15.62 -6.55 35.01
C GLY A 27 -14.27 -5.83 35.13
N PRO A 28 -14.13 -4.93 36.12
CA PRO A 28 -12.91 -4.17 36.37
C PRO A 28 -11.67 -5.06 36.43
N GLY A 29 -10.60 -4.66 35.72
CA GLY A 29 -9.34 -5.40 35.66
C GLY A 29 -9.30 -6.58 34.69
N SER A 30 -10.40 -6.93 34.03
CA SER A 30 -10.40 -7.98 33.00
C SER A 30 -9.91 -7.45 31.65
N GLU A 31 -9.11 -8.25 30.98
CA GLU A 31 -8.63 -7.94 29.63
C GLU A 31 -9.78 -8.02 28.60
N PRO A 32 -10.00 -7.00 27.75
CA PRO A 32 -11.03 -7.03 26.74
C PRO A 32 -10.74 -8.06 25.64
N HIS A 33 -11.78 -8.73 25.15
CA HIS A 33 -11.67 -9.61 23.99
C HIS A 33 -12.02 -8.83 22.72
N VAL A 34 -11.03 -8.59 21.86
CA VAL A 34 -11.17 -7.89 20.58
C VAL A 34 -11.15 -8.88 19.43
N GLY A 35 -12.07 -8.73 18.48
CA GLY A 35 -12.12 -9.58 17.31
C GLY A 35 -12.86 -8.96 16.13
N LYS A 36 -12.74 -9.60 14.96
CA LYS A 36 -13.55 -9.30 13.78
C LYS A 36 -14.38 -10.52 13.37
N SER A 37 -15.51 -10.29 12.74
CA SER A 37 -16.37 -11.34 12.20
C SER A 37 -17.00 -10.89 10.89
N SER A 38 -17.23 -11.82 9.97
CA SER A 38 -18.04 -11.58 8.77
C SER A 38 -19.55 -11.56 9.07
N ASN A 39 -19.97 -12.10 10.22
CA ASN A 39 -21.33 -12.05 10.72
C ASN A 39 -21.27 -11.88 12.25
N LEU A 40 -21.49 -10.64 12.72
CA LEU A 40 -21.37 -10.32 14.13
C LEU A 40 -22.40 -11.07 14.98
N ARG A 41 -23.67 -11.05 14.59
CA ARG A 41 -24.75 -11.71 15.35
C ARG A 41 -24.42 -13.18 15.63
N ARG A 42 -24.07 -13.94 14.60
CA ARG A 42 -23.70 -15.36 14.73
C ARG A 42 -22.43 -15.53 15.60
N ARG A 43 -21.49 -14.60 15.53
CA ARG A 43 -20.28 -14.64 16.37
C ARG A 43 -20.60 -14.40 17.83
N LEU A 44 -21.44 -13.40 18.14
CA LEU A 44 -21.87 -13.10 19.51
C LEU A 44 -22.71 -14.23 20.10
N GLN A 45 -23.65 -14.80 19.33
CA GLN A 45 -24.41 -15.98 19.77
C GLN A 45 -23.50 -17.15 20.16
N ARG A 46 -22.41 -17.38 19.40
CA ARG A 46 -21.44 -18.43 19.73
C ARG A 46 -20.60 -18.14 20.97
N LEU A 47 -20.29 -16.86 21.25
CA LEU A 47 -19.44 -16.44 22.37
C LEU A 47 -20.22 -16.18 23.66
N LEU A 48 -21.47 -15.72 23.56
CA LEU A 48 -22.28 -15.23 24.68
C LEU A 48 -23.60 -15.97 24.86
N GLY A 49 -23.99 -16.82 23.91
CA GLY A 49 -25.22 -17.64 24.00
C GLY A 49 -25.09 -18.73 25.06
N SER A 50 -26.24 -19.26 25.48
CA SER A 50 -26.31 -20.38 26.42
C SER A 50 -25.54 -21.58 25.89
N PRO A 51 -24.65 -22.21 26.68
CA PRO A 51 -23.88 -23.34 26.22
C PRO A 51 -24.78 -24.56 25.97
N GLU A 52 -24.83 -25.05 24.74
CA GLU A 52 -25.48 -26.33 24.42
C GLU A 52 -24.55 -27.50 24.80
N GLY A 53 -24.81 -28.15 25.93
CA GLY A 53 -24.08 -29.32 26.40
C GLY A 53 -22.65 -29.05 26.86
N LYS A 54 -21.81 -30.10 26.92
CA LYS A 54 -20.40 -30.01 27.33
C LYS A 54 -19.49 -29.50 26.17
N SER A 55 -19.72 -28.29 25.69
CA SER A 55 -18.90 -27.70 24.61
C SER A 55 -17.54 -27.26 25.14
N ARG A 56 -16.44 -27.67 24.47
CA ARG A 56 -15.07 -27.16 24.72
C ARG A 56 -14.79 -25.79 24.05
N LYS A 57 -15.80 -25.18 23.40
CA LYS A 57 -15.67 -23.90 22.72
C LYS A 57 -15.62 -22.77 23.73
N LEU A 58 -14.82 -21.73 23.41
CA LEU A 58 -14.75 -20.53 24.23
C LEU A 58 -16.15 -19.90 24.38
N ASN A 59 -16.62 -19.80 25.63
CA ASN A 59 -17.82 -19.09 26.02
C ASN A 59 -17.44 -18.01 27.03
N LEU A 60 -17.90 -16.79 26.80
CA LEU A 60 -17.59 -15.60 27.61
C LEU A 60 -18.84 -15.03 28.28
N ARG A 61 -19.98 -15.74 28.22
CA ARG A 61 -21.28 -15.30 28.71
C ARG A 61 -21.25 -14.68 30.11
N ASP A 62 -20.63 -15.37 31.05
CA ASP A 62 -20.65 -14.97 32.47
C ASP A 62 -19.61 -13.88 32.81
N ARG A 63 -18.64 -13.68 31.87
CA ARG A 63 -17.52 -12.76 32.08
C ARG A 63 -17.77 -11.38 31.45
N VAL A 64 -18.54 -11.32 30.37
CA VAL A 64 -18.78 -10.07 29.60
C VAL A 64 -19.85 -9.24 30.33
N ARG A 65 -19.63 -7.93 30.35
CA ARG A 65 -20.57 -6.91 30.88
C ARG A 65 -20.92 -5.86 29.85
N GLU A 66 -20.07 -5.65 28.87
CA GLU A 66 -20.27 -4.65 27.82
C GLU A 66 -19.84 -5.20 26.46
N VAL A 67 -20.62 -4.88 25.42
CA VAL A 67 -20.35 -5.21 24.02
C VAL A 67 -20.33 -3.92 23.20
N GLU A 68 -19.20 -3.64 22.57
CA GLU A 68 -19.01 -2.54 21.62
C GLU A 68 -18.74 -3.14 20.23
N TRP A 69 -19.29 -2.57 19.18
CA TRP A 69 -18.95 -2.98 17.80
C TRP A 69 -19.02 -1.83 16.82
N THR A 70 -18.25 -1.97 15.74
CA THR A 70 -18.28 -1.11 14.55
C THR A 70 -18.56 -1.98 13.33
N ALA A 71 -19.67 -1.74 12.67
CA ALA A 71 -19.99 -2.41 11.41
C ALA A 71 -18.99 -1.98 10.32
N THR A 72 -18.66 -2.89 9.41
CA THR A 72 -17.70 -2.66 8.32
C THR A 72 -18.21 -3.27 7.03
N GLY A 73 -17.99 -2.58 5.90
CA GLY A 73 -18.49 -3.02 4.59
C GLY A 73 -17.52 -3.94 3.85
N SER A 74 -16.24 -3.99 4.26
CA SER A 74 -15.23 -4.79 3.59
C SER A 74 -14.22 -5.42 4.56
N ASP A 75 -13.46 -6.43 4.08
CA ASP A 75 -12.36 -7.01 4.87
C ASP A 75 -11.19 -6.03 5.07
N PHE A 76 -10.99 -5.10 4.12
CA PHE A 76 -10.02 -4.03 4.27
C PHE A 76 -10.41 -3.09 5.41
N GLU A 77 -11.65 -2.60 5.41
CA GLU A 77 -12.18 -1.75 6.48
C GLU A 77 -12.15 -2.46 7.83
N SER A 78 -12.57 -3.75 7.87
CA SER A 78 -12.47 -4.59 9.07
C SER A 78 -11.02 -4.72 9.56
N GLY A 79 -10.05 -4.82 8.65
CA GLY A 79 -8.63 -4.88 8.98
C GLY A 79 -8.12 -3.57 9.59
N LEU A 80 -8.47 -2.44 9.00
CA LEU A 80 -8.10 -1.11 9.49
C LEU A 80 -8.76 -0.81 10.84
N GLN A 81 -10.06 -1.12 10.97
CA GLN A 81 -10.79 -0.91 12.23
C GLN A 81 -10.25 -1.80 13.35
N LEU A 82 -9.91 -3.07 13.03
CA LEU A 82 -9.27 -3.97 14.00
C LEU A 82 -7.91 -3.42 14.45
N TYR A 83 -7.09 -2.91 13.52
CA TYR A 83 -5.82 -2.26 13.84
C TYR A 83 -6.01 -1.09 14.81
N LYS A 84 -6.96 -0.17 14.54
CA LYS A 84 -7.25 0.98 15.39
C LYS A 84 -7.76 0.54 16.77
N THR A 85 -8.66 -0.43 16.80
CA THR A 85 -9.24 -0.95 18.05
C THR A 85 -8.17 -1.63 18.90
N LEU A 86 -7.33 -2.51 18.31
CA LEU A 86 -6.26 -3.15 19.05
C LEU A 86 -5.22 -2.15 19.57
N ARG A 87 -4.90 -1.11 18.81
CA ARG A 87 -3.97 -0.05 19.23
C ARG A 87 -4.55 0.77 20.40
N ARG A 88 -5.86 1.00 20.40
CA ARG A 88 -6.58 1.67 21.51
C ARG A 88 -6.61 0.82 22.78
N GLU A 89 -6.99 -0.46 22.65
CA GLU A 89 -7.19 -1.36 23.79
C GLU A 89 -5.87 -1.91 24.34
N PHE A 90 -4.86 -2.11 23.49
CA PHE A 90 -3.60 -2.77 23.82
C PHE A 90 -2.38 -2.01 23.30
N PRO A 91 -2.14 -0.77 23.73
CA PRO A 91 -1.11 0.11 23.15
C PRO A 91 0.31 -0.49 23.19
N GLN A 92 0.59 -1.38 24.15
CA GLN A 92 1.90 -2.02 24.31
C GLN A 92 2.05 -3.34 23.53
N THR A 93 0.96 -4.05 23.24
CA THR A 93 0.98 -5.42 22.70
C THR A 93 0.17 -5.61 21.43
N TYR A 94 -0.42 -4.54 20.87
CA TYR A 94 -1.26 -4.64 19.67
C TYR A 94 -0.52 -5.20 18.45
N SER A 95 0.76 -4.89 18.31
CA SER A 95 1.58 -5.36 17.18
C SER A 95 1.68 -6.89 17.14
N ASP A 96 1.87 -7.52 18.30
CA ASP A 96 1.96 -8.96 18.43
C ASP A 96 0.61 -9.65 18.16
N ARG A 97 -0.49 -9.00 18.57
CA ARG A 97 -1.86 -9.47 18.34
C ARG A 97 -2.25 -9.38 16.86
N LEU A 98 -1.81 -8.32 16.19
CA LEU A 98 -2.16 -8.04 14.79
C LEU A 98 -1.31 -8.84 13.81
N ARG A 99 -0.07 -9.20 14.18
CA ARG A 99 0.92 -9.93 13.37
C ARG A 99 1.08 -9.33 11.97
N LEU A 100 1.19 -8.01 11.89
CA LEU A 100 1.42 -7.32 10.62
C LEU A 100 2.80 -7.68 10.05
N ARG A 101 2.81 -8.10 8.77
CA ARG A 101 4.05 -8.28 8.01
C ARG A 101 4.35 -6.99 7.26
N PHE A 102 5.33 -6.22 7.73
CA PHE A 102 5.73 -4.97 7.10
C PHE A 102 6.06 -5.15 5.62
N ALA A 103 5.80 -4.10 4.85
CA ALA A 103 6.06 -4.11 3.43
C ALA A 103 7.56 -3.99 3.14
N PRO A 104 8.13 -4.84 2.28
CA PRO A 104 9.45 -4.60 1.73
C PRO A 104 9.45 -3.34 0.85
N LEU A 105 10.51 -2.56 0.98
CA LEU A 105 10.72 -1.29 0.31
C LEU A 105 12.14 -1.28 -0.27
N VAL A 106 12.31 -0.67 -1.43
CA VAL A 106 13.63 -0.25 -1.91
C VAL A 106 13.96 1.09 -1.25
N LYS A 107 15.11 1.18 -0.61
CA LYS A 107 15.62 2.38 0.05
C LYS A 107 16.84 2.88 -0.71
N LEU A 108 16.81 4.14 -1.15
CA LEU A 108 17.99 4.88 -1.56
C LEU A 108 18.58 5.59 -0.34
N ILE A 109 19.81 5.25 0.03
CA ILE A 109 20.57 5.86 1.14
C ILE A 109 21.37 6.99 0.54
N LEU A 110 20.93 8.24 0.78
CA LEU A 110 21.48 9.44 0.17
C LEU A 110 22.37 10.26 1.13
N ASP A 111 22.30 9.97 2.41
CA ASP A 111 23.12 10.58 3.47
C ASP A 111 24.54 9.99 3.58
N ASN A 112 24.86 9.02 2.75
CA ASN A 112 26.20 8.46 2.61
C ASN A 112 26.97 9.22 1.51
N PRO A 113 28.29 9.52 1.64
CA PRO A 113 29.09 10.15 0.60
C PRO A 113 28.99 9.41 -0.76
N TYR A 114 28.83 8.10 -0.72
CA TYR A 114 28.56 7.28 -1.90
C TYR A 114 27.20 6.58 -1.77
N PRO A 115 26.12 7.25 -2.20
CA PRO A 115 24.76 6.72 -2.12
C PRO A 115 24.62 5.32 -2.73
N ARG A 116 23.67 4.55 -2.21
CA ARG A 116 23.38 3.18 -2.67
C ARG A 116 21.91 2.81 -2.45
N ALA A 117 21.47 1.77 -3.16
CA ALA A 117 20.16 1.15 -2.91
C ALA A 117 20.27 -0.05 -1.97
N THR A 118 19.22 -0.29 -1.21
CA THR A 118 19.06 -1.49 -0.37
C THR A 118 17.59 -1.84 -0.21
N VAL A 119 17.29 -3.06 0.22
CA VAL A 119 15.92 -3.49 0.52
C VAL A 119 15.71 -3.58 2.02
N THR A 120 14.65 -2.96 2.51
CA THR A 120 14.33 -2.89 3.94
C THR A 120 12.83 -3.00 4.17
N THR A 121 12.43 -3.40 5.37
CA THR A 121 11.05 -3.28 5.86
C THR A 121 10.90 -2.17 6.90
N ARG A 122 11.99 -1.43 7.19
CA ARG A 122 12.01 -0.36 8.20
C ARG A 122 12.22 0.99 7.54
N ILE A 123 11.41 1.94 7.94
CA ILE A 123 11.56 3.35 7.56
C ILE A 123 12.35 4.03 8.66
N SER A 124 13.49 4.62 8.30
CA SER A 124 14.27 5.48 9.21
C SER A 124 13.51 6.80 9.42
N GLY A 125 13.68 7.44 10.57
CA GLY A 125 13.04 8.71 10.84
C GLY A 125 13.37 9.79 9.79
N ARG A 126 12.58 10.87 9.76
CA ARG A 126 12.63 11.98 8.79
C ARG A 126 14.01 12.66 8.60
N LYS A 127 14.92 12.47 9.54
CA LYS A 127 16.27 13.07 9.50
C LYS A 127 17.25 12.33 8.58
N SER A 128 16.92 11.12 8.13
CA SER A 128 17.75 10.43 7.15
C SER A 128 17.38 10.94 5.76
N GLY A 129 18.36 11.37 4.96
CA GLY A 129 18.18 11.77 3.56
C GLY A 129 17.74 10.60 2.63
N ALA A 130 17.15 9.55 3.18
CA ALA A 130 16.76 8.36 2.46
C ALA A 130 15.41 8.52 1.76
N GLN A 131 15.31 7.98 0.54
CA GLN A 131 14.07 7.85 -0.21
C GLN A 131 13.61 6.39 -0.19
N TYR A 132 12.29 6.16 -0.15
CA TYR A 132 11.69 4.84 -0.09
C TYR A 132 10.71 4.63 -1.23
N PHE A 133 10.79 3.45 -1.87
CA PHE A 133 9.93 3.05 -2.98
C PHE A 133 9.25 1.72 -2.66
N GLY A 134 7.96 1.62 -2.93
CA GLY A 134 7.16 0.43 -2.60
C GLY A 134 5.68 0.79 -2.44
N PRO A 135 4.90 -0.05 -1.79
CA PRO A 135 5.23 -1.34 -1.14
C PRO A 135 5.35 -2.52 -2.12
N PHE A 136 6.29 -3.44 -1.87
CA PHE A 136 6.42 -4.68 -2.63
C PHE A 136 5.73 -5.86 -1.94
N PRO A 137 5.30 -6.91 -2.69
CA PRO A 137 4.65 -8.09 -2.11
C PRO A 137 5.60 -8.90 -1.22
N THR A 138 6.83 -9.12 -1.69
CA THR A 138 7.87 -9.91 -1.01
C THR A 138 9.22 -9.19 -1.07
N ARG A 139 10.15 -9.61 -0.20
CA ARG A 139 11.52 -9.12 -0.22
C ARG A 139 12.24 -9.46 -1.52
N VAL A 140 12.04 -10.67 -2.04
CA VAL A 140 12.60 -11.13 -3.32
C VAL A 140 12.14 -10.24 -4.48
N ALA A 141 10.85 -9.86 -4.50
CA ALA A 141 10.34 -8.95 -5.51
C ALA A 141 11.00 -7.55 -5.46
N ALA A 142 11.22 -7.03 -4.25
CA ALA A 142 11.90 -5.75 -4.07
C ALA A 142 13.38 -5.81 -4.47
N GLU A 143 14.07 -6.90 -4.13
CA GLU A 143 15.48 -7.14 -4.50
C GLU A 143 15.64 -7.31 -6.00
N LYS A 144 14.74 -8.09 -6.63
CA LYS A 144 14.73 -8.23 -8.09
C LYS A 144 14.54 -6.88 -8.77
N PHE A 145 13.50 -6.13 -8.37
CA PHE A 145 13.24 -4.80 -8.94
C PHE A 145 14.43 -3.85 -8.77
N ALA A 146 15.06 -3.82 -7.58
CA ALA A 146 16.23 -2.98 -7.35
C ALA A 146 17.40 -3.36 -8.25
N ASN A 147 17.68 -4.65 -8.40
CA ASN A 147 18.77 -5.16 -9.26
C ASN A 147 18.48 -4.88 -10.73
N ASP A 148 17.30 -5.24 -11.24
CA ASP A 148 16.89 -5.00 -12.63
C ASP A 148 16.95 -3.50 -12.99
N SER A 149 16.55 -2.62 -12.04
CA SER A 149 16.66 -1.17 -12.21
C SER A 149 18.12 -0.71 -12.26
N LEU A 150 18.96 -1.21 -11.35
CA LEU A 150 20.37 -0.86 -11.30
C LEU A 150 21.19 -1.38 -12.49
N ASP A 151 20.69 -2.36 -13.26
CA ASP A 151 21.32 -2.83 -14.50
C ASP A 151 21.33 -1.74 -15.58
N PHE A 152 20.48 -0.74 -15.48
CA PHE A 152 20.50 0.41 -16.37
C PHE A 152 21.53 1.49 -16.00
N PHE A 153 22.12 1.39 -14.79
CA PHE A 153 22.97 2.40 -14.18
C PHE A 153 24.28 1.80 -13.67
N LYS A 154 25.20 2.69 -13.34
CA LYS A 154 26.51 2.34 -12.77
C LYS A 154 26.65 2.74 -11.29
N MET A 155 25.52 2.83 -10.58
CA MET A 155 25.54 3.05 -9.13
C MET A 155 26.03 1.79 -8.40
N ARG A 156 26.80 1.97 -7.32
CA ARG A 156 27.35 0.84 -6.55
C ARG A 156 26.26 -0.06 -5.94
N ARG A 157 26.55 -1.37 -5.89
CA ARG A 157 25.65 -2.40 -5.33
C ARG A 157 26.17 -2.99 -4.01
N CYS A 158 27.44 -2.72 -3.67
CA CYS A 158 28.02 -3.16 -2.40
C CYS A 158 27.30 -2.52 -1.21
N THR A 159 27.22 -3.28 -0.11
CA THR A 159 26.45 -2.87 1.08
C THR A 159 27.32 -2.24 2.17
N GLU A 160 28.62 -2.35 2.04
CA GLU A 160 29.61 -1.87 3.01
C GLU A 160 29.77 -0.34 2.97
N ASP A 161 30.19 0.24 4.10
CA ASP A 161 30.60 1.63 4.12
C ASP A 161 31.89 1.80 3.32
N LEU A 162 31.89 2.82 2.50
CA LEU A 162 32.95 3.00 1.49
C LEU A 162 33.96 4.03 1.96
N ASN A 163 35.22 3.61 2.08
CA ASN A 163 36.39 4.47 2.22
C ASN A 163 37.24 4.28 0.96
N PRO A 164 37.25 5.25 0.02
CA PRO A 164 38.00 5.10 -1.23
C PRO A 164 39.49 4.94 -1.01
N ASP A 165 40.05 3.84 -1.51
CA ASP A 165 41.47 3.54 -1.48
C ASP A 165 41.97 3.21 -2.90
N PRO A 166 42.84 4.02 -3.49
CA PRO A 166 43.41 3.75 -4.82
C PRO A 166 44.13 2.39 -4.94
N ALA A 167 44.59 1.83 -3.81
CA ALA A 167 45.24 0.52 -3.79
C ALA A 167 44.24 -0.64 -3.70
N PHE A 168 42.95 -0.37 -3.57
CA PHE A 168 41.93 -1.42 -3.53
C PHE A 168 41.85 -2.12 -4.89
N PRO A 169 41.92 -3.48 -4.95
CA PRO A 169 42.02 -4.22 -6.20
C PRO A 169 40.76 -4.21 -7.07
N GLY A 170 39.67 -3.58 -6.58
CA GLY A 170 38.38 -3.61 -7.24
C GLY A 170 37.50 -4.75 -6.76
N CYS A 171 36.34 -4.87 -7.39
CA CYS A 171 35.36 -5.93 -7.11
C CYS A 171 34.69 -6.38 -8.41
N ILE A 172 33.96 -7.48 -8.35
CA ILE A 172 33.27 -8.05 -9.52
C ILE A 172 32.39 -7.04 -10.27
N TYR A 173 31.72 -6.14 -9.56
CA TYR A 173 30.87 -5.12 -10.20
C TYR A 173 31.68 -4.09 -10.99
N SER A 174 32.90 -3.75 -10.52
CA SER A 174 33.80 -2.87 -11.27
C SER A 174 34.37 -3.54 -12.49
N GLU A 175 34.77 -4.81 -12.39
CA GLU A 175 35.28 -5.62 -13.51
C GLU A 175 34.22 -5.80 -14.61
N MET A 176 32.97 -6.05 -14.21
CA MET A 176 31.81 -6.16 -15.11
C MET A 176 31.33 -4.80 -15.65
N LYS A 177 31.96 -3.69 -15.28
CA LYS A 177 31.54 -2.31 -15.64
C LYS A 177 30.09 -1.95 -15.21
N MET A 178 29.59 -2.58 -14.19
CA MET A 178 28.27 -2.34 -13.59
C MET A 178 28.29 -1.28 -12.49
N CYS A 179 29.45 -0.72 -12.17
CA CYS A 179 29.67 0.30 -11.16
C CYS A 179 30.75 1.27 -11.64
N LEU A 180 30.64 2.56 -11.30
CA LEU A 180 31.68 3.58 -11.54
C LEU A 180 32.93 3.42 -10.66
N ALA A 181 32.88 2.44 -9.74
CA ALA A 181 34.00 2.04 -8.89
C ALA A 181 34.59 3.17 -8.00
N PRO A 182 33.76 3.90 -7.23
CA PRO A 182 34.28 4.93 -6.31
C PRO A 182 35.19 4.36 -5.23
N CYS A 183 35.13 3.04 -4.95
CA CYS A 183 35.94 2.36 -3.95
C CYS A 183 37.44 2.43 -4.18
N PHE A 184 37.89 2.44 -5.43
CA PHE A 184 39.31 2.66 -5.79
C PHE A 184 39.54 3.93 -6.61
N LYS A 185 38.65 4.92 -6.48
CA LYS A 185 38.67 6.18 -7.21
C LYS A 185 38.62 6.02 -8.73
N GLY A 186 37.88 5.01 -9.21
CA GLY A 186 37.64 4.77 -10.66
C GLY A 186 36.75 5.85 -11.31
N CYS A 187 36.15 6.73 -10.54
CA CYS A 187 35.43 7.94 -10.95
C CYS A 187 35.67 9.07 -9.94
N SER A 188 35.39 10.30 -10.37
CA SER A 188 35.29 11.45 -9.48
C SER A 188 33.99 11.44 -8.66
N ASP A 189 33.98 12.15 -7.55
CA ASP A 189 32.77 12.30 -6.71
C ASP A 189 31.64 12.99 -7.50
N ALA A 190 31.99 13.93 -8.38
CA ALA A 190 31.03 14.62 -9.23
C ALA A 190 30.35 13.66 -10.25
N GLU A 191 31.13 12.81 -10.93
CA GLU A 191 30.60 11.81 -11.84
C GLU A 191 29.69 10.81 -11.12
N TYR A 192 30.08 10.38 -9.91
CA TYR A 192 29.24 9.51 -9.11
C TYR A 192 27.93 10.19 -8.67
N ALA A 193 27.98 11.45 -8.27
CA ALA A 193 26.80 12.22 -7.88
C ALA A 193 25.82 12.40 -9.06
N VAL A 194 26.30 12.63 -10.28
CA VAL A 194 25.46 12.69 -11.50
C VAL A 194 24.76 11.36 -11.71
N GLU A 195 25.46 10.24 -11.60
CA GLU A 195 24.86 8.92 -11.78
C GLU A 195 23.80 8.61 -10.71
N VAL A 196 24.06 9.00 -9.47
CA VAL A 196 23.06 8.90 -8.38
C VAL A 196 21.82 9.74 -8.68
N GLY A 197 21.99 10.96 -9.20
CA GLY A 197 20.87 11.82 -9.60
C GLY A 197 20.00 11.16 -10.69
N ARG A 198 20.63 10.52 -11.68
CA ARG A 198 19.90 9.77 -12.72
C ARG A 198 19.08 8.60 -12.14
N VAL A 199 19.65 7.88 -11.18
CA VAL A 199 18.93 6.80 -10.48
C VAL A 199 17.75 7.36 -9.68
N GLN A 200 17.93 8.47 -8.97
CA GLN A 200 16.84 9.13 -8.22
C GLN A 200 15.69 9.56 -9.15
N GLU A 201 16.01 10.19 -10.28
CA GLU A 201 15.01 10.62 -11.26
C GLU A 201 14.30 9.41 -11.92
N TYR A 202 15.02 8.32 -12.19
CA TYR A 202 14.44 7.07 -12.68
C TYR A 202 13.38 6.54 -11.73
N PHE A 203 13.71 6.42 -10.45
CA PHE A 203 12.77 5.94 -9.44
C PHE A 203 11.61 6.92 -9.22
N ALA A 204 11.86 8.21 -9.18
CA ALA A 204 10.85 9.24 -8.97
C ALA A 204 9.86 9.33 -10.14
N SER A 205 10.34 9.18 -11.37
CA SER A 205 9.51 9.25 -12.59
C SER A 205 8.88 7.91 -12.99
N GLY A 206 9.09 6.84 -12.22
CA GLY A 206 8.70 5.48 -12.62
C GLY A 206 9.37 5.04 -13.93
N GLY A 207 10.63 5.44 -14.14
CA GLY A 207 11.43 5.10 -15.31
C GLY A 207 11.35 6.05 -16.50
N GLN A 208 10.39 7.00 -16.51
CA GLN A 208 10.16 7.90 -17.63
C GLN A 208 11.34 8.83 -17.94
N SER A 209 12.16 9.19 -16.94
CA SER A 209 13.37 9.99 -17.14
C SER A 209 14.37 9.27 -18.05
N LEU A 210 14.60 7.99 -17.80
CA LEU A 210 15.52 7.18 -18.60
C LEU A 210 14.97 6.90 -20.00
N VAL A 211 13.67 6.69 -20.14
CA VAL A 211 13.02 6.56 -21.45
C VAL A 211 13.31 7.79 -22.32
N ARG A 212 13.05 8.99 -21.79
CA ARG A 212 13.29 10.26 -22.51
C ARG A 212 14.76 10.47 -22.85
N GLU A 213 15.67 10.11 -21.93
CA GLU A 213 17.11 10.18 -22.16
C GLU A 213 17.54 9.29 -23.33
N ILE A 214 17.10 8.02 -23.33
CA ILE A 214 17.46 7.06 -24.38
C ILE A 214 16.80 7.44 -25.72
N GLU A 215 15.56 7.90 -25.72
CA GLU A 215 14.88 8.38 -26.93
C GLU A 215 15.67 9.53 -27.58
N LYS A 216 16.07 10.52 -26.78
CA LYS A 216 16.89 11.62 -27.26
C LYS A 216 18.22 11.14 -27.90
N MET A 217 18.93 10.26 -27.18
CA MET A 217 20.20 9.72 -27.70
C MET A 217 20.00 8.91 -28.98
N ARG A 218 18.93 8.13 -29.09
CA ARG A 218 18.58 7.36 -30.29
C ARG A 218 18.30 8.29 -31.50
N ASP A 219 17.51 9.33 -31.25
CA ASP A 219 17.13 10.28 -32.30
C ASP A 219 18.36 11.09 -32.79
N GLU A 220 19.27 11.46 -31.88
CA GLU A 220 20.57 12.09 -32.23
C GLU A 220 21.45 11.14 -33.05
N ALA A 221 21.58 9.84 -32.67
CA ALA A 221 22.34 8.85 -33.44
C ALA A 221 21.75 8.65 -34.84
N SER A 222 20.41 8.58 -34.93
CA SER A 222 19.71 8.47 -36.22
C SER A 222 19.95 9.69 -37.12
N ALA A 223 19.89 10.89 -36.56
CA ALA A 223 20.15 12.13 -37.29
C ALA A 223 21.61 12.19 -37.82
N ASN A 224 22.53 11.59 -37.09
CA ASN A 224 23.95 11.47 -37.49
C ASN A 224 24.22 10.26 -38.41
N LEU A 225 23.17 9.55 -38.85
CA LEU A 225 23.25 8.33 -39.68
C LEU A 225 24.01 7.17 -39.03
N ASP A 226 24.18 7.19 -37.70
CA ASP A 226 24.73 6.09 -36.90
C ASP A 226 23.64 5.09 -36.56
N PHE A 227 23.29 4.24 -37.52
CA PHE A 227 22.19 3.29 -37.38
C PHE A 227 22.53 2.14 -36.43
N GLU A 228 23.80 1.80 -36.24
CA GLU A 228 24.20 0.78 -35.24
C GLU A 228 23.93 1.24 -33.83
N SER A 229 24.37 2.45 -33.46
CA SER A 229 24.08 3.05 -32.15
C SER A 229 22.59 3.27 -31.94
N ALA A 230 21.86 3.74 -32.98
CA ALA A 230 20.41 3.92 -32.91
C ALA A 230 19.67 2.60 -32.62
N ALA A 231 20.08 1.50 -33.29
CA ALA A 231 19.51 0.17 -33.07
C ALA A 231 19.80 -0.36 -31.64
N ALA A 232 21.04 -0.20 -31.16
CA ALA A 232 21.42 -0.58 -29.79
C ALA A 232 20.62 0.19 -28.73
N LEU A 233 20.43 1.49 -28.95
CA LEU A 233 19.61 2.34 -28.07
C LEU A 233 18.13 1.96 -28.12
N HIS A 234 17.60 1.58 -29.27
CA HIS A 234 16.23 1.07 -29.38
C HIS A 234 16.02 -0.21 -28.56
N ILE A 235 16.92 -1.17 -28.66
CA ILE A 235 16.89 -2.40 -27.87
C ILE A 235 16.92 -2.08 -26.35
N ARG A 236 17.79 -1.11 -25.96
CA ARG A 236 17.86 -0.66 -24.57
C ARG A 236 16.54 -0.01 -24.11
N LEU A 237 15.92 0.80 -24.95
CA LEU A 237 14.63 1.45 -24.70
C LEU A 237 13.52 0.43 -24.43
N GLU A 238 13.44 -0.61 -25.27
CA GLU A 238 12.45 -1.66 -25.09
C GLU A 238 12.62 -2.42 -23.76
N LYS A 239 13.87 -2.72 -23.36
CA LYS A 239 14.16 -3.33 -22.05
C LYS A 239 13.69 -2.46 -20.87
N VAL A 240 13.90 -1.14 -20.96
CA VAL A 240 13.43 -0.21 -19.91
C VAL A 240 11.90 -0.19 -19.87
N ARG A 241 11.24 -0.12 -21.02
CA ARG A 241 9.77 -0.14 -21.12
C ARG A 241 9.18 -1.43 -20.58
N GLU A 242 9.79 -2.58 -20.87
CA GLU A 242 9.37 -3.88 -20.35
C GLU A 242 9.50 -3.93 -18.82
N ALA A 243 10.63 -3.48 -18.26
CA ALA A 243 10.82 -3.40 -16.82
C ALA A 243 9.79 -2.51 -16.14
N MET A 244 9.43 -1.37 -16.75
CA MET A 244 8.41 -0.46 -16.25
C MET A 244 7.00 -1.07 -16.33
N ALA A 245 6.65 -1.75 -17.42
CA ALA A 245 5.35 -2.37 -17.61
C ALA A 245 5.04 -3.45 -16.56
N GLN A 246 6.07 -4.08 -16.01
CA GLN A 246 5.93 -5.09 -14.96
C GLN A 246 5.77 -4.49 -13.55
N LEU A 247 5.99 -3.18 -13.37
CA LEU A 247 5.94 -2.55 -12.07
C LEU A 247 4.48 -2.37 -11.59
N PRO A 248 4.11 -2.89 -10.41
CA PRO A 248 2.78 -2.65 -9.86
C PRO A 248 2.53 -1.16 -9.64
N GLN A 249 1.36 -0.65 -10.00
CA GLN A 249 1.02 0.78 -9.89
C GLN A 249 1.19 1.35 -8.48
N ILE A 250 1.02 0.54 -7.45
CA ILE A 250 1.19 0.95 -6.04
C ILE A 250 2.67 1.19 -5.68
N VAL A 251 3.62 0.66 -6.47
CA VAL A 251 5.06 0.84 -6.21
C VAL A 251 5.49 2.21 -6.73
N ARG A 252 5.67 3.14 -5.80
CA ARG A 252 6.05 4.54 -6.02
C ARG A 252 6.96 5.00 -4.90
N ARG A 253 7.53 6.19 -5.03
CA ARG A 253 8.11 6.88 -3.88
C ARG A 253 7.00 7.07 -2.84
N LEU A 254 7.27 6.76 -1.57
CA LEU A 254 6.21 6.71 -0.55
C LEU A 254 5.52 8.05 -0.35
N GLU A 255 6.25 9.16 -0.51
CA GLU A 255 5.70 10.52 -0.43
C GLU A 255 4.70 10.81 -1.55
N ASP A 256 4.87 10.15 -2.71
CA ASP A 256 4.01 10.30 -3.89
C ASP A 256 2.92 9.24 -3.97
N LEU A 257 2.85 8.35 -2.97
CA LEU A 257 1.80 7.33 -2.87
C LEU A 257 0.50 7.96 -2.36
N ASN A 258 -0.14 8.73 -3.24
CA ASN A 258 -1.40 9.42 -2.99
C ASN A 258 -2.50 8.82 -3.85
N GLY A 259 -3.72 8.80 -3.31
CA GLY A 259 -4.85 8.24 -4.06
C GLY A 259 -6.13 8.12 -3.26
N LEU A 260 -7.09 7.43 -3.87
CA LEU A 260 -8.39 7.14 -3.31
C LEU A 260 -8.70 5.64 -3.46
N MET A 261 -9.00 5.01 -2.34
CA MET A 261 -9.52 3.64 -2.33
C MET A 261 -11.03 3.68 -2.08
N ILE A 262 -11.78 2.96 -2.90
CA ILE A 262 -13.22 2.83 -2.80
C ILE A 262 -13.54 1.41 -2.36
N GLN A 263 -14.33 1.27 -1.29
CA GLN A 263 -14.75 0.00 -0.71
C GLN A 263 -16.27 -0.04 -0.56
N PRO A 264 -16.90 -1.23 -0.52
CA PRO A 264 -18.27 -1.35 -0.06
C PRO A 264 -18.42 -0.78 1.35
N SER A 265 -19.54 -0.13 1.62
CA SER A 265 -19.87 0.41 2.93
C SER A 265 -20.79 -0.54 3.72
N ALA A 266 -20.73 -0.48 5.05
CA ALA A 266 -21.73 -1.08 5.92
C ALA A 266 -23.04 -0.29 5.92
N GLU A 267 -23.00 0.99 5.56
CA GLU A 267 -24.16 1.86 5.42
C GLU A 267 -24.90 1.58 4.13
N LYS A 268 -26.24 1.55 4.24
CA LYS A 268 -27.10 1.33 3.09
C LYS A 268 -26.91 2.45 2.05
N ASP A 269 -26.97 2.06 0.78
CA ASP A 269 -26.90 2.97 -0.37
C ASP A 269 -25.62 3.83 -0.44
N SER A 270 -24.54 3.36 0.18
CA SER A 270 -23.29 4.09 0.31
C SER A 270 -22.06 3.24 -0.08
N VAL A 271 -20.97 3.92 -0.43
CA VAL A 271 -19.62 3.37 -0.52
C VAL A 271 -18.71 4.05 0.49
N ALA A 272 -17.66 3.37 0.94
CA ALA A 272 -16.66 3.90 1.84
C ALA A 272 -15.45 4.39 1.02
N LEU A 273 -15.09 5.66 1.19
CA LEU A 273 -13.95 6.31 0.56
C LEU A 273 -12.80 6.42 1.55
N PHE A 274 -11.63 5.90 1.18
CA PHE A 274 -10.39 5.99 1.97
C PHE A 274 -9.38 6.82 1.19
N LYS A 275 -9.12 8.06 1.63
CA LYS A 275 -8.02 8.86 1.09
C LYS A 275 -6.70 8.24 1.52
N ILE A 276 -5.76 8.14 0.58
CA ILE A 276 -4.39 7.73 0.82
C ILE A 276 -3.50 8.95 0.62
N ALA A 277 -2.72 9.29 1.61
CA ALA A 277 -1.80 10.42 1.57
C ALA A 277 -0.40 9.98 2.00
N ALA A 278 0.56 10.05 1.07
CA ALA A 278 1.93 9.56 1.26
C ALA A 278 1.98 8.13 1.83
N GLY A 279 1.17 7.22 1.26
CA GLY A 279 1.08 5.83 1.70
C GLY A 279 0.36 5.59 3.03
N ARG A 280 -0.30 6.60 3.58
CA ARG A 280 -1.11 6.49 4.80
C ARG A 280 -2.58 6.47 4.47
N ILE A 281 -3.32 5.67 5.22
CA ILE A 281 -4.76 5.50 5.07
C ILE A 281 -5.44 6.48 6.03
N CYS A 282 -6.23 7.41 5.50
CA CYS A 282 -7.11 8.26 6.30
C CYS A 282 -8.34 7.47 6.79
N ASP A 283 -9.09 8.06 7.69
CA ASP A 283 -10.36 7.49 8.12
C ASP A 283 -11.36 7.44 6.97
N PRO A 284 -12.17 6.38 6.89
CA PRO A 284 -13.17 6.26 5.84
C PRO A 284 -14.24 7.35 5.98
N VAL A 285 -14.71 7.83 4.83
CA VAL A 285 -15.89 8.68 4.76
C VAL A 285 -16.92 8.00 3.87
N GLY A 286 -18.16 7.93 4.34
CA GLY A 286 -19.29 7.41 3.58
C GLY A 286 -19.68 8.36 2.45
N LEU A 287 -19.85 7.83 1.24
CA LEU A 287 -20.46 8.53 0.11
C LEU A 287 -21.77 7.84 -0.23
N ASN A 288 -22.90 8.51 0.03
CA ASN A 288 -24.20 7.99 -0.37
C ASN A 288 -24.36 8.08 -1.90
N VAL A 289 -24.63 6.95 -2.56
CA VAL A 289 -24.72 6.87 -4.03
C VAL A 289 -26.16 7.10 -4.51
N ALA A 290 -27.17 6.71 -3.72
CA ALA A 290 -28.57 6.76 -4.10
C ALA A 290 -29.22 8.15 -3.94
N SER A 291 -28.63 9.05 -3.16
CA SER A 291 -29.18 10.38 -2.95
C SER A 291 -29.03 11.24 -4.22
N LYS A 292 -30.02 11.17 -5.09
CA LYS A 292 -30.37 12.31 -5.96
C LYS A 292 -30.67 13.44 -5.00
N SER A 293 -29.90 14.54 -5.04
CA SER A 293 -30.01 15.66 -4.11
C SER A 293 -31.47 15.91 -3.71
N GLN A 294 -31.81 15.61 -2.45
CA GLN A 294 -33.06 16.08 -1.84
C GLN A 294 -32.88 17.55 -1.48
N SER A 295 -32.61 18.38 -2.48
CA SER A 295 -32.82 19.81 -2.34
C SER A 295 -34.32 20.04 -2.54
N ALA A 296 -35.00 20.35 -1.45
CA ALA A 296 -36.42 20.70 -1.38
C ALA A 296 -36.76 22.00 -2.12
N SER A 297 -35.95 22.45 -3.06
CA SER A 297 -36.17 23.61 -3.89
C SER A 297 -35.95 23.28 -5.37
N PRO A 298 -36.92 23.52 -6.25
CA PRO A 298 -36.85 23.21 -7.68
C PRO A 298 -35.76 23.96 -8.46
N GLN A 299 -35.01 24.82 -7.83
CA GLN A 299 -34.05 25.75 -8.48
C GLN A 299 -32.57 25.32 -8.33
N VAL A 300 -32.23 24.29 -7.54
CA VAL A 300 -30.83 23.86 -7.37
C VAL A 300 -30.56 22.68 -8.30
N LYS A 301 -29.67 22.85 -9.29
CA LYS A 301 -29.21 21.76 -10.15
C LYS A 301 -28.60 20.66 -9.30
N PRO A 302 -28.90 19.38 -9.57
CA PRO A 302 -28.32 18.26 -8.83
C PRO A 302 -26.79 18.30 -8.98
N GLN A 303 -26.09 18.24 -7.86
CA GLN A 303 -24.63 18.21 -7.82
C GLN A 303 -24.10 16.95 -8.51
N SER A 304 -23.09 17.09 -9.36
CA SER A 304 -22.48 15.94 -10.05
C SER A 304 -21.81 14.99 -9.04
N MET A 305 -21.71 13.70 -9.36
CA MET A 305 -20.99 12.73 -8.52
C MET A 305 -19.54 13.15 -8.27
N GLU A 306 -18.88 13.70 -9.27
CA GLU A 306 -17.53 14.24 -9.18
C GLU A 306 -17.43 15.37 -8.14
N ALA A 307 -18.36 16.35 -8.18
CA ALA A 307 -18.38 17.44 -7.21
C ALA A 307 -18.60 16.94 -5.78
N ARG A 308 -19.46 15.93 -5.60
CA ARG A 308 -19.71 15.31 -4.29
C ARG A 308 -18.49 14.55 -3.76
N ILE A 309 -17.78 13.83 -4.63
CA ILE A 309 -16.54 13.15 -4.26
C ILE A 309 -15.49 14.18 -3.83
N ASN A 310 -15.31 15.27 -4.60
CA ASN A 310 -14.36 16.33 -4.27
C ASN A 310 -14.69 17.02 -2.95
N GLU A 311 -15.96 17.29 -2.68
CA GLU A 311 -16.42 17.87 -1.40
C GLU A 311 -16.08 16.96 -0.22
N VAL A 312 -16.40 15.66 -0.34
CA VAL A 312 -16.07 14.67 0.70
C VAL A 312 -14.56 14.56 0.92
N LEU A 313 -13.76 14.52 -0.15
CA LEU A 313 -12.31 14.43 -0.06
C LEU A 313 -11.65 15.69 0.49
N ALA A 314 -12.22 16.86 0.24
CA ALA A 314 -11.74 18.13 0.80
C ALA A 314 -11.93 18.19 2.33
N ALA A 315 -12.99 17.56 2.85
CA ALA A 315 -13.27 17.51 4.28
C ALA A 315 -12.35 16.49 5.03
N VAL A 316 -11.69 15.57 4.30
CA VAL A 316 -10.79 14.59 4.92
C VAL A 316 -9.43 15.22 5.19
N GLU A 317 -9.12 15.42 6.47
CA GLU A 317 -7.79 15.86 6.88
C GLU A 317 -6.73 14.82 6.49
N SER A 318 -5.61 15.30 5.96
CA SER A 318 -4.47 14.41 5.72
C SER A 318 -3.87 13.98 7.07
N PRO A 319 -3.54 12.70 7.25
CA PRO A 319 -3.06 12.21 8.53
C PRO A 319 -1.75 12.92 8.88
N ARG A 320 -1.69 13.47 10.09
CA ARG A 320 -0.45 14.05 10.63
C ARG A 320 0.60 12.93 10.74
N LEU A 321 1.86 13.29 10.49
CA LEU A 321 2.98 12.37 10.61
C LEU A 321 3.25 12.07 12.10
N HIS A 322 2.66 10.98 12.63
CA HIS A 322 2.87 10.63 14.04
C HIS A 322 4.15 9.80 14.24
N SER A 323 4.36 8.74 13.45
CA SER A 323 5.57 7.91 13.59
C SER A 323 5.92 7.14 12.32
N ALA A 324 7.20 6.75 12.18
CA ALA A 324 7.64 5.83 11.12
C ALA A 324 6.98 4.45 11.26
N LEU A 325 6.72 4.01 12.50
CA LEU A 325 6.04 2.74 12.78
C LEU A 325 4.62 2.73 12.20
N GLU A 326 3.83 3.75 12.48
CA GLU A 326 2.47 3.88 11.94
C GLU A 326 2.46 3.91 10.40
N TRP A 327 3.45 4.55 9.80
CA TRP A 327 3.61 4.52 8.34
C TRP A 327 3.84 3.10 7.82
N MET A 328 4.74 2.34 8.43
CA MET A 328 4.99 0.93 8.08
C MET A 328 3.75 0.05 8.28
N GLU A 329 2.95 0.32 9.31
CA GLU A 329 1.70 -0.41 9.60
C GLU A 329 0.64 -0.16 8.52
N HIS A 330 0.45 1.10 8.13
CA HIS A 330 -0.47 1.46 7.04
C HIS A 330 -0.03 0.86 5.71
N LEU A 331 1.27 0.89 5.39
CA LEU A 331 1.81 0.23 4.20
C LEU A 331 1.61 -1.30 4.23
N ALA A 332 1.70 -1.92 5.41
CA ALA A 332 1.41 -3.35 5.56
C ALA A 332 -0.06 -3.69 5.29
N LEU A 333 -0.99 -2.83 5.74
CA LEU A 333 -2.42 -2.98 5.45
C LEU A 333 -2.72 -2.79 3.96
N LEU A 334 -2.15 -1.75 3.32
CA LEU A 334 -2.27 -1.49 1.89
C LEU A 334 -1.69 -2.65 1.06
N LYS A 335 -0.48 -3.10 1.38
CA LYS A 335 0.16 -4.25 0.74
C LYS A 335 -0.72 -5.49 0.83
N ARG A 336 -1.22 -5.81 2.03
CA ARG A 336 -2.07 -6.99 2.25
C ARG A 336 -3.33 -6.97 1.40
N TRP A 337 -3.94 -5.82 1.22
CA TRP A 337 -5.12 -5.68 0.37
C TRP A 337 -4.77 -5.71 -1.11
N TYR A 338 -3.76 -4.93 -1.53
CA TYR A 338 -3.42 -4.75 -2.95
C TYR A 338 -3.00 -6.05 -3.63
N TYR A 339 -2.16 -6.85 -2.96
CA TYR A 339 -1.64 -8.11 -3.52
C TYR A 339 -2.50 -9.33 -3.22
N ARG A 340 -3.71 -9.14 -2.73
CA ARG A 340 -4.64 -10.23 -2.47
C ARG A 340 -5.29 -10.70 -3.77
N THR A 341 -5.48 -12.03 -3.92
CA THR A 341 -6.08 -12.64 -5.12
C THR A 341 -7.54 -12.21 -5.33
N LEU A 342 -8.32 -12.21 -4.25
CA LEU A 342 -9.72 -11.79 -4.25
C LEU A 342 -9.84 -10.48 -3.47
N LYS A 343 -9.52 -9.37 -4.13
CA LYS A 343 -9.71 -8.03 -3.57
C LYS A 343 -11.09 -7.50 -3.92
N VAL A 344 -11.72 -6.86 -2.96
CA VAL A 344 -12.97 -6.11 -3.14
C VAL A 344 -12.63 -4.63 -3.11
N GLY A 345 -13.36 -3.82 -3.90
CA GLY A 345 -13.09 -2.40 -4.02
C GLY A 345 -12.00 -2.06 -5.06
N GLU A 346 -11.75 -0.78 -5.25
CA GLU A 346 -10.80 -0.26 -6.24
C GLU A 346 -9.87 0.77 -5.63
N LEU A 347 -8.66 0.90 -6.21
CA LEU A 347 -7.65 1.89 -5.84
C LEU A 347 -7.33 2.76 -7.06
N PHE A 348 -7.48 4.06 -6.91
CA PHE A 348 -7.12 5.08 -7.89
C PHE A 348 -5.98 5.91 -7.32
N LEU A 349 -4.83 5.88 -7.99
CA LEU A 349 -3.68 6.68 -7.60
C LEU A 349 -3.68 7.99 -8.39
N THR A 350 -3.15 9.03 -7.76
CA THR A 350 -2.94 10.31 -8.43
C THR A 350 -1.89 10.15 -9.55
N ASP A 351 -2.00 10.98 -10.57
CA ASP A 351 -0.97 11.14 -11.58
C ASP A 351 0.21 11.98 -11.07
N ASN A 352 1.14 12.31 -11.96
CA ASN A 352 2.34 13.10 -11.64
C ASN A 352 2.01 14.58 -11.30
N THR A 353 0.81 15.07 -11.63
CA THR A 353 0.33 16.40 -11.25
C THR A 353 -0.36 16.41 -9.88
N GLY A 354 -0.58 15.23 -9.29
CA GLY A 354 -1.29 15.06 -8.03
C GLY A 354 -2.81 14.95 -8.21
N GLU A 355 -3.30 14.84 -9.46
CA GLU A 355 -4.73 14.77 -9.76
C GLU A 355 -5.22 13.31 -9.81
N LEU A 356 -6.45 13.10 -9.32
CA LEU A 356 -7.14 11.80 -9.43
C LEU A 356 -7.80 11.67 -10.81
N PRO A 357 -7.81 10.48 -11.41
CA PRO A 357 -8.49 10.20 -12.66
C PRO A 357 -10.03 10.19 -12.46
N MET A 358 -10.65 11.34 -12.27
CA MET A 358 -12.02 11.50 -11.77
C MET A 358 -13.08 10.73 -12.56
N ARG A 359 -12.96 10.64 -13.89
CA ARG A 359 -13.88 9.83 -14.71
C ARG A 359 -13.83 8.33 -14.33
N ARG A 360 -12.63 7.81 -14.05
CA ARG A 360 -12.43 6.42 -13.60
C ARG A 360 -12.93 6.24 -12.17
N VAL A 361 -12.68 7.22 -11.29
CA VAL A 361 -13.15 7.23 -9.89
C VAL A 361 -14.68 7.16 -9.84
N VAL A 362 -15.39 8.00 -10.59
CA VAL A 362 -16.87 7.99 -10.65
C VAL A 362 -17.41 6.65 -11.14
N ARG A 363 -16.76 6.06 -12.16
CA ARG A 363 -17.11 4.71 -12.62
C ARG A 363 -16.86 3.67 -11.54
N GLY A 364 -15.72 3.73 -10.84
CA GLY A 364 -15.36 2.85 -9.73
C GLY A 364 -16.36 2.90 -8.59
N VAL A 365 -16.86 4.09 -8.22
CA VAL A 365 -17.96 4.24 -7.25
C VAL A 365 -19.18 3.42 -7.68
N SER A 366 -19.58 3.51 -8.94
CA SER A 366 -20.74 2.78 -9.46
C SER A 366 -20.50 1.27 -9.46
N CYS A 367 -19.31 0.81 -9.88
CA CYS A 367 -18.95 -0.61 -9.91
C CYS A 367 -18.93 -1.21 -8.48
N VAL A 368 -18.26 -0.53 -7.54
CA VAL A 368 -18.18 -1.00 -6.14
C VAL A 368 -19.57 -1.01 -5.48
N PHE A 369 -20.40 0.02 -5.74
CA PHE A 369 -21.76 0.07 -5.22
C PHE A 369 -22.64 -1.09 -5.71
N LYS A 370 -22.52 -1.48 -6.99
CA LYS A 370 -23.26 -2.60 -7.58
C LYS A 370 -22.65 -3.96 -7.23
N GLY A 371 -21.49 -4.02 -6.62
CA GLY A 371 -20.74 -5.26 -6.38
C GLY A 371 -20.18 -5.89 -7.67
N GLU A 372 -20.03 -5.08 -8.74
CA GLU A 372 -19.42 -5.48 -10.00
C GLU A 372 -17.90 -5.57 -9.87
N LYS A 373 -17.28 -6.53 -10.58
CA LYS A 373 -15.83 -6.55 -10.68
C LYS A 373 -15.35 -5.38 -11.57
N PRO A 374 -14.22 -4.73 -11.23
CA PRO A 374 -13.62 -3.71 -12.09
C PRO A 374 -13.38 -4.27 -13.50
N VAL A 375 -13.80 -3.54 -14.51
CA VAL A 375 -13.54 -3.94 -15.90
C VAL A 375 -12.12 -3.50 -16.27
N GLY A 376 -11.20 -4.46 -16.33
CA GLY A 376 -9.90 -4.31 -16.98
C GLY A 376 -8.93 -3.41 -16.23
N ASP A 377 -8.46 -3.86 -15.09
CA ASP A 377 -7.23 -3.32 -14.50
C ASP A 377 -6.05 -4.09 -15.12
N LEU A 378 -5.24 -3.38 -15.95
CA LEU A 378 -3.96 -3.91 -16.48
C LEU A 378 -2.99 -4.33 -15.35
N SER A 379 -3.33 -4.01 -14.07
CA SER A 379 -2.60 -4.45 -12.89
C SER A 379 -2.77 -5.94 -12.58
N GLU A 380 -3.77 -6.63 -13.13
CA GLU A 380 -3.89 -8.09 -12.96
C GLU A 380 -2.70 -8.82 -13.57
N THR A 381 -2.20 -8.39 -14.74
CA THR A 381 -1.04 -9.01 -15.39
C THR A 381 0.27 -8.78 -14.62
N ALA A 382 0.49 -7.59 -14.07
CA ALA A 382 1.67 -7.30 -13.26
C ALA A 382 1.61 -7.99 -11.88
N GLY A 383 0.42 -8.03 -11.25
CA GLY A 383 0.21 -8.75 -10.00
C GLY A 383 0.42 -10.26 -10.13
N ASP A 384 0.00 -10.85 -11.22
CA ASP A 384 0.14 -12.29 -11.49
C ASP A 384 1.59 -12.67 -11.84
N TYR A 385 2.33 -11.83 -12.54
CA TYR A 385 3.77 -12.04 -12.78
C TYR A 385 4.56 -12.19 -11.47
N TRP A 386 4.32 -11.32 -10.50
CA TRP A 386 4.99 -11.37 -9.21
C TRP A 386 4.51 -12.52 -8.32
N ARG A 387 3.26 -12.99 -8.50
CA ARG A 387 2.69 -14.17 -7.80
C ARG A 387 3.24 -15.47 -8.36
N PHE A 388 3.33 -15.61 -9.68
CA PHE A 388 3.81 -16.82 -10.33
C PHE A 388 5.25 -17.13 -9.93
N ARG A 389 6.11 -16.11 -9.88
CA ARG A 389 7.52 -16.26 -9.47
C ARG A 389 7.70 -16.54 -7.98
N ALA A 390 6.79 -16.10 -7.12
CA ALA A 390 6.81 -16.47 -5.69
C ALA A 390 6.49 -17.96 -5.48
N HIS A 391 5.66 -18.54 -6.35
CA HIS A 391 5.31 -19.96 -6.34
C HIS A 391 6.46 -20.84 -6.87
N GLU A 392 7.14 -20.41 -7.93
CA GLU A 392 8.33 -21.12 -8.48
C GLU A 392 9.53 -21.08 -7.52
N ALA A 393 9.63 -20.06 -6.65
CA ALA A 393 10.69 -19.96 -5.65
C ALA A 393 10.43 -20.77 -4.38
N GLY A 394 9.40 -21.63 -4.34
CA GLY A 394 9.12 -22.56 -3.23
C GLY A 394 8.69 -21.89 -1.91
N ILE A 395 8.20 -20.65 -1.94
CA ILE A 395 7.78 -19.90 -0.75
C ILE A 395 6.24 -19.76 -0.78
N GLY A 396 5.57 -20.88 -0.80
CA GLY A 396 4.13 -21.00 -0.69
C GLY A 396 3.78 -22.12 0.28
N GLY A 397 3.79 -21.82 1.57
CA GLY A 397 3.39 -22.79 2.57
C GLY A 397 3.53 -22.21 3.97
N GLU A 398 2.42 -21.94 4.58
CA GLU A 398 1.98 -21.69 5.95
C GLU A 398 1.59 -20.25 6.27
#